data_6b062095fe2384a5367ddb5d2632570c
#
_entry.id   6b062095fe2384a5367ddb5d2632570c
#
_cell.length_a   1.000
_cell.length_b   1.000
_cell.length_c   1.000
_cell.angle_alpha   90.00
_cell.angle_beta   90.00
_cell.angle_gamma   90.00
#
_symmetry.space_group_name_H-M   'P 1'
#
loop_
_entity.id
_entity.type
_entity.pdbx_description
1 polymer ?
#
loop_
_entity_poly.entity_id
_entity_poly.type
_entity_poly.pdbx_seq_one_letter_code
_entity_poly.pdbx_strand_id
1 'polypeptide(L)'
;MIARQVNQLEVLSCEPQTRRHATPLLFVHGAFAGAWVWDEHFLPWFAAQGYSAHAVSLRGHGGSAGHERIDWYSIHDYVEDVAEVVADLAAAPVLIGHSMGGFVVQKYLERHAVPAAVLMCSVPPQGLVAAQFSLLFEKPGLMMEINRLLGGGNVALDVLRDALFAQEVSDETLRRYYRMMQPESQRAIWDMSVFSLPNL
;
A
#
# COMPACT_ATOMS: atom_id res chain seq x y z
N MET A 1 -18.21 6.32 6.00
CA MET A 1 -17.13 5.32 6.02
C MET A 1 -17.49 4.19 6.96
N ILE A 2 -17.20 2.94 6.58
CA ILE A 2 -17.46 1.74 7.40
C ILE A 2 -16.15 0.95 7.47
N ALA A 3 -15.71 0.62 8.68
CA ALA A 3 -14.64 -0.35 8.89
C ALA A 3 -15.26 -1.72 9.14
N ARG A 4 -14.80 -2.75 8.43
CA ARG A 4 -15.23 -4.15 8.62
C ARG A 4 -14.04 -5.08 8.61
N GLN A 5 -14.23 -6.30 9.07
CA GLN A 5 -13.22 -7.36 9.00
C GLN A 5 -13.60 -8.36 7.91
N VAL A 6 -12.63 -8.72 7.08
CA VAL A 6 -12.68 -9.87 6.17
C VAL A 6 -11.67 -10.88 6.69
N ASN A 7 -12.15 -11.98 7.25
CA ASN A 7 -11.36 -12.87 8.10
C ASN A 7 -10.69 -12.07 9.24
N GLN A 8 -9.41 -11.79 9.14
CA GLN A 8 -8.65 -11.01 10.13
C GLN A 8 -8.08 -9.71 9.53
N LEU A 9 -8.54 -9.32 8.34
CA LEU A 9 -8.08 -8.15 7.61
C LEU A 9 -9.04 -6.99 7.79
N GLU A 10 -8.54 -5.84 8.17
CA GLU A 10 -9.30 -4.60 8.15
C GLU A 10 -9.56 -4.16 6.72
N VAL A 11 -10.81 -3.85 6.43
CA VAL A 11 -11.24 -3.23 5.17
C VAL A 11 -12.04 -1.97 5.47
N LEU A 12 -11.51 -0.83 5.09
CA LEU A 12 -12.23 0.44 5.11
C LEU A 12 -13.05 0.57 3.81
N SER A 13 -14.31 0.92 3.93
CA SER A 13 -15.22 1.02 2.79
C SER A 13 -15.99 2.32 2.80
N CYS A 14 -16.13 2.93 1.62
CA CYS A 14 -16.99 4.08 1.38
C CYS A 14 -17.93 3.76 0.22
N GLU A 15 -19.21 3.59 0.55
CA GLU A 15 -20.24 3.33 -0.45
C GLU A 15 -20.81 4.63 -1.02
N PRO A 16 -21.10 4.69 -2.32
CA PRO A 16 -21.71 5.86 -2.94
C PRO A 16 -23.18 6.00 -2.52
N GLN A 17 -23.65 7.23 -2.38
CA GLN A 17 -25.09 7.50 -2.20
C GLN A 17 -25.92 7.00 -3.40
N THR A 18 -25.36 7.15 -4.59
CA THR A 18 -25.93 6.62 -5.84
C THR A 18 -24.83 5.89 -6.59
N ARG A 19 -24.98 4.56 -6.72
CA ARG A 19 -24.03 3.74 -7.48
C ARG A 19 -24.17 4.04 -8.96
N ARG A 20 -23.09 4.49 -9.60
CA ARG A 20 -23.01 4.76 -11.04
C ARG A 20 -22.14 3.74 -11.76
N HIS A 21 -21.28 3.03 -11.03
CA HIS A 21 -20.34 2.07 -11.56
C HIS A 21 -20.51 0.72 -10.89
N ALA A 22 -20.63 -0.34 -11.71
CA ALA A 22 -20.80 -1.71 -11.21
C ALA A 22 -19.49 -2.27 -10.62
N THR A 23 -18.35 -1.90 -11.20
CA THR A 23 -17.03 -2.38 -10.79
C THR A 23 -16.55 -1.62 -9.55
N PRO A 24 -16.28 -2.31 -8.43
CA PRO A 24 -15.74 -1.68 -7.24
C PRO A 24 -14.26 -1.35 -7.40
N LEU A 25 -13.73 -0.54 -6.50
CA LEU A 25 -12.32 -0.20 -6.40
C LEU A 25 -11.75 -0.81 -5.12
N LEU A 26 -10.57 -1.41 -5.20
CA LEU A 26 -9.81 -1.89 -4.04
C LEU A 26 -8.42 -1.28 -4.03
N PHE A 27 -8.13 -0.54 -2.98
CA PHE A 27 -6.88 0.15 -2.73
C PHE A 27 -5.97 -0.69 -1.83
N VAL A 28 -4.69 -0.81 -2.23
CA VAL A 28 -3.64 -1.53 -1.51
C VAL A 28 -2.52 -0.55 -1.15
N HIS A 29 -2.24 -0.43 0.14
CA HIS A 29 -1.29 0.55 0.68
C HIS A 29 0.17 0.18 0.42
N GLY A 30 1.06 1.16 0.58
CA GLY A 30 2.51 0.98 0.55
C GLY A 30 3.08 0.52 1.89
N ALA A 31 4.40 0.31 1.92
CA ALA A 31 5.11 -0.03 3.15
C ALA A 31 4.89 1.00 4.26
N PHE A 32 4.96 0.56 5.52
CA PHE A 32 4.81 1.36 6.74
C PHE A 32 3.43 1.99 6.95
N ALA A 33 2.43 1.64 6.13
CA ALA A 33 1.11 2.25 6.12
C ALA A 33 0.00 1.23 6.45
N GLY A 34 -1.24 1.59 6.22
CA GLY A 34 -2.45 0.77 6.30
C GLY A 34 -3.55 1.38 5.43
N ALA A 35 -4.75 0.83 5.49
CA ALA A 35 -5.90 1.35 4.73
C ALA A 35 -6.19 2.84 5.00
N TRP A 36 -5.77 3.34 6.16
CA TRP A 36 -5.96 4.74 6.58
C TRP A 36 -5.39 5.78 5.60
N VAL A 37 -4.37 5.46 4.80
CA VAL A 37 -3.80 6.39 3.82
C VAL A 37 -4.79 6.76 2.70
N TRP A 38 -5.83 5.96 2.51
CA TRP A 38 -6.86 6.14 1.49
C TRP A 38 -8.13 6.79 2.03
N ASP A 39 -8.30 6.78 3.36
CA ASP A 39 -9.50 7.17 4.08
C ASP A 39 -9.85 8.65 3.91
N GLU A 40 -8.86 9.53 4.02
CA GLU A 40 -9.07 10.96 4.11
C GLU A 40 -9.51 11.60 2.78
N HIS A 41 -9.00 11.10 1.64
CA HIS A 41 -9.18 11.74 0.34
C HIS A 41 -9.73 10.80 -0.72
N PHE A 42 -9.12 9.61 -0.89
CA PHE A 42 -9.43 8.74 -2.01
C PHE A 42 -10.80 8.07 -1.88
N LEU A 43 -11.06 7.36 -0.79
CA LEU A 43 -12.31 6.64 -0.61
C LEU A 43 -13.53 7.56 -0.69
N PRO A 44 -13.58 8.72 0.01
CA PRO A 44 -14.71 9.63 -0.09
C PRO A 44 -14.87 10.22 -1.49
N TRP A 45 -13.77 10.57 -2.15
CA TRP A 45 -13.81 11.16 -3.49
C TRP A 45 -14.38 10.16 -4.51
N PHE A 46 -13.90 8.92 -4.54
CA PHE A 46 -14.40 7.92 -5.46
C PHE A 46 -15.84 7.52 -5.16
N ALA A 47 -16.24 7.46 -3.89
CA ALA A 47 -17.62 7.25 -3.52
C ALA A 47 -18.54 8.38 -4.01
N ALA A 48 -18.08 9.63 -3.93
CA ALA A 48 -18.82 10.78 -4.50
C ALA A 48 -18.94 10.69 -6.02
N GLN A 49 -18.01 10.03 -6.73
CA GLN A 49 -18.11 9.75 -8.17
C GLN A 49 -19.02 8.54 -8.50
N GLY A 50 -19.54 7.83 -7.51
CA GLY A 50 -20.46 6.71 -7.68
C GLY A 50 -19.83 5.31 -7.71
N TYR A 51 -18.57 5.19 -7.26
CA TYR A 51 -17.89 3.90 -7.06
C TYR A 51 -18.06 3.39 -5.63
N SER A 52 -18.25 2.08 -5.44
CA SER A 52 -17.94 1.44 -4.18
C SER A 52 -16.41 1.39 -4.04
N ALA A 53 -15.86 2.04 -3.02
CA ALA A 53 -14.43 2.17 -2.82
C ALA A 53 -14.02 1.48 -1.51
N HIS A 54 -13.04 0.60 -1.58
CA HIS A 54 -12.55 -0.21 -0.47
C HIS A 54 -11.04 -0.08 -0.36
N ALA A 55 -10.50 -0.13 0.86
CA ALA A 55 -9.07 -0.18 1.11
C ALA A 55 -8.77 -1.26 2.14
N VAL A 56 -7.80 -2.14 1.84
CA VAL A 56 -7.37 -3.19 2.76
C VAL A 56 -6.16 -2.72 3.55
N SER A 57 -6.12 -3.01 4.85
CA SER A 57 -4.88 -3.11 5.61
C SER A 57 -4.37 -4.54 5.49
N LEU A 58 -3.17 -4.72 4.93
CA LEU A 58 -2.54 -6.03 4.82
C LEU A 58 -2.26 -6.61 6.22
N ARG A 59 -2.09 -7.93 6.34
CA ARG A 59 -1.78 -8.57 7.63
C ARG A 59 -0.61 -7.90 8.34
N GLY A 60 -0.73 -7.68 9.64
CA GLY A 60 0.24 -6.96 10.44
C GLY A 60 0.17 -5.43 10.29
N HIS A 61 -0.81 -4.86 9.55
CA HIS A 61 -0.96 -3.43 9.31
C HIS A 61 -2.34 -2.92 9.72
N GLY A 62 -2.40 -1.63 10.07
CA GLY A 62 -3.64 -0.95 10.46
C GLY A 62 -4.41 -1.71 11.54
N GLY A 63 -5.69 -1.98 11.30
CA GLY A 63 -6.55 -2.78 12.18
C GLY A 63 -6.56 -4.29 11.87
N SER A 64 -5.69 -4.78 10.95
CA SER A 64 -5.54 -6.21 10.65
C SER A 64 -4.76 -6.94 11.73
N ALA A 65 -5.02 -8.23 11.92
CA ALA A 65 -4.27 -9.06 12.87
C ALA A 65 -2.83 -9.32 12.43
N GLY A 66 -1.99 -9.83 13.35
CA GLY A 66 -0.66 -10.34 13.04
C GLY A 66 0.50 -9.37 13.25
N HIS A 67 0.28 -8.25 13.94
CA HIS A 67 1.34 -7.25 14.22
C HIS A 67 2.58 -7.85 14.88
N GLU A 68 2.37 -8.84 15.78
CA GLU A 68 3.45 -9.51 16.54
C GLU A 68 4.37 -10.38 15.66
N ARG A 69 3.95 -10.63 14.42
CA ARG A 69 4.67 -11.48 13.48
C ARG A 69 5.03 -10.77 12.17
N ILE A 70 5.01 -9.44 12.16
CA ILE A 70 5.13 -8.65 10.93
C ILE A 70 6.37 -9.02 10.11
N ASP A 71 7.53 -9.22 10.74
CA ASP A 71 8.79 -9.54 10.07
C ASP A 71 8.81 -10.86 9.30
N TRP A 72 7.80 -11.73 9.52
CA TRP A 72 7.70 -13.04 8.88
C TRP A 72 6.85 -13.04 7.62
N TYR A 73 6.04 -12.01 7.40
CA TYR A 73 5.14 -11.96 6.25
C TYR A 73 5.89 -11.64 4.96
N SER A 74 5.62 -12.45 3.94
CA SER A 74 6.17 -12.31 2.60
C SER A 74 5.24 -11.49 1.69
N ILE A 75 5.74 -11.07 0.54
CA ILE A 75 4.90 -10.50 -0.52
C ILE A 75 3.81 -11.49 -0.95
N HIS A 76 4.08 -12.80 -0.91
CA HIS A 76 3.06 -13.81 -1.22
C HIS A 76 1.90 -13.79 -0.22
N ASP A 77 2.19 -13.66 1.07
CA ASP A 77 1.15 -13.50 2.10
C ASP A 77 0.28 -12.28 1.85
N TYR A 78 0.87 -11.16 1.41
CA TYR A 78 0.13 -9.95 1.05
C TYR A 78 -0.71 -10.12 -0.22
N VAL A 79 -0.26 -10.92 -1.18
CA VAL A 79 -1.06 -11.29 -2.36
C VAL A 79 -2.28 -12.09 -1.94
N GLU A 80 -2.15 -13.01 -0.98
CA GLU A 80 -3.27 -13.79 -0.43
C GLU A 80 -4.27 -12.88 0.30
N ASP A 81 -3.82 -11.87 1.06
CA ASP A 81 -4.71 -10.88 1.68
C ASP A 81 -5.57 -10.16 0.64
N VAL A 82 -4.94 -9.72 -0.46
CA VAL A 82 -5.67 -9.09 -1.56
C VAL A 82 -6.69 -10.07 -2.16
N ALA A 83 -6.29 -11.34 -2.37
CA ALA A 83 -7.18 -12.37 -2.92
C ALA A 83 -8.40 -12.64 -2.01
N GLU A 84 -8.18 -12.70 -0.68
CA GLU A 84 -9.26 -12.86 0.29
C GLU A 84 -10.27 -11.71 0.22
N VAL A 85 -9.78 -10.46 0.18
CA VAL A 85 -10.67 -9.30 0.08
C VAL A 85 -11.38 -9.26 -1.27
N VAL A 86 -10.70 -9.56 -2.38
CA VAL A 86 -11.33 -9.64 -3.71
C VAL A 86 -12.44 -10.68 -3.74
N ALA A 87 -12.24 -11.84 -3.12
CA ALA A 87 -13.26 -12.90 -3.06
C ALA A 87 -14.50 -12.51 -2.23
N ASP A 88 -14.36 -11.60 -1.27
CA ASP A 88 -15.45 -11.09 -0.43
C ASP A 88 -16.25 -9.95 -1.13
N LEU A 89 -15.70 -9.33 -2.16
CA LEU A 89 -16.40 -8.29 -2.90
C LEU A 89 -17.45 -8.87 -3.84
N ALA A 90 -18.53 -8.10 -4.07
CA ALA A 90 -19.64 -8.50 -4.94
C ALA A 90 -19.26 -8.70 -6.42
N ALA A 91 -18.14 -8.10 -6.85
CA ALA A 91 -17.57 -8.23 -8.20
C ALA A 91 -16.07 -7.99 -8.15
N ALA A 92 -15.35 -8.50 -9.16
CA ALA A 92 -13.93 -8.27 -9.30
C ALA A 92 -13.62 -6.75 -9.39
N PRO A 93 -12.73 -6.21 -8.53
CA PRO A 93 -12.46 -4.78 -8.47
C PRO A 93 -11.44 -4.33 -9.52
N VAL A 94 -11.38 -3.02 -9.76
CA VAL A 94 -10.13 -2.39 -10.20
C VAL A 94 -9.21 -2.34 -9.00
N LEU A 95 -7.99 -2.88 -9.14
CA LEU A 95 -6.96 -2.82 -8.11
C LEU A 95 -6.14 -1.54 -8.24
N ILE A 96 -5.94 -0.81 -7.14
CA ILE A 96 -5.11 0.38 -7.09
C ILE A 96 -4.04 0.18 -6.02
N GLY A 97 -2.80 -0.06 -6.44
CA GLY A 97 -1.69 -0.32 -5.52
C GLY A 97 -0.67 0.83 -5.51
N HIS A 98 -0.30 1.28 -4.32
CA HIS A 98 0.74 2.29 -4.12
C HIS A 98 2.03 1.67 -3.61
N SER A 99 3.18 2.04 -4.19
CA SER A 99 4.52 1.62 -3.74
C SER A 99 4.62 0.09 -3.61
N MET A 100 4.83 -0.47 -2.40
CA MET A 100 4.77 -1.90 -2.10
C MET A 100 3.43 -2.50 -2.52
N GLY A 101 2.30 -1.84 -2.26
CA GLY A 101 0.99 -2.31 -2.68
C GLY A 101 0.86 -2.44 -4.20
N GLY A 102 1.55 -1.56 -4.95
CA GLY A 102 1.66 -1.71 -6.41
C GLY A 102 2.44 -2.97 -6.82
N PHE A 103 3.49 -3.30 -6.08
CA PHE A 103 4.24 -4.55 -6.29
C PHE A 103 3.40 -5.79 -5.94
N VAL A 104 2.64 -5.74 -4.84
CA VAL A 104 1.68 -6.79 -4.47
C VAL A 104 0.63 -6.99 -5.58
N VAL A 105 0.11 -5.89 -6.15
CA VAL A 105 -0.83 -5.96 -7.29
C VAL A 105 -0.17 -6.60 -8.51
N GLN A 106 1.07 -6.26 -8.85
CA GLN A 106 1.80 -6.91 -9.93
C GLN A 106 1.92 -8.44 -9.70
N LYS A 107 2.27 -8.85 -8.50
CA LYS A 107 2.35 -10.27 -8.11
C LYS A 107 0.98 -10.96 -8.14
N TYR A 108 -0.08 -10.27 -7.74
CA TYR A 108 -1.45 -10.78 -7.83
C TYR A 108 -1.85 -11.09 -9.27
N LEU A 109 -1.50 -10.19 -10.21
CA LEU A 109 -1.81 -10.33 -11.65
C LEU A 109 -1.12 -11.50 -12.34
N GLU A 110 -0.08 -12.08 -11.76
CA GLU A 110 0.54 -13.31 -12.29
C GLU A 110 -0.43 -14.52 -12.31
N ARG A 111 -1.43 -14.52 -11.43
CA ARG A 111 -2.34 -15.67 -11.24
C ARG A 111 -3.81 -15.32 -11.32
N HIS A 112 -4.15 -14.05 -11.23
CA HIS A 112 -5.53 -13.58 -11.13
C HIS A 112 -5.81 -12.47 -12.14
N ALA A 113 -6.96 -12.57 -12.81
CA ALA A 113 -7.42 -11.51 -13.71
C ALA A 113 -8.32 -10.52 -12.95
N VAL A 114 -8.18 -9.24 -13.28
CA VAL A 114 -9.07 -8.15 -12.83
C VAL A 114 -9.45 -7.26 -14.01
N PRO A 115 -10.54 -6.47 -13.91
CA PRO A 115 -10.96 -5.57 -14.99
C PRO A 115 -9.89 -4.54 -15.38
N ALA A 116 -9.13 -4.03 -14.41
CA ALA A 116 -8.01 -3.12 -14.59
C ALA A 116 -7.16 -3.05 -13.32
N ALA A 117 -5.93 -2.56 -13.47
CA ALA A 117 -5.04 -2.24 -12.35
C ALA A 117 -4.39 -0.87 -12.55
N VAL A 118 -4.20 -0.13 -11.45
CA VAL A 118 -3.49 1.15 -11.41
C VAL A 118 -2.31 1.01 -10.46
N LEU A 119 -1.11 1.27 -10.96
CA LEU A 119 0.14 1.21 -10.20
C LEU A 119 0.61 2.65 -9.91
N MET A 120 0.45 3.09 -8.66
CA MET A 120 0.82 4.44 -8.22
C MET A 120 2.20 4.41 -7.58
N CYS A 121 3.19 5.07 -8.17
CA CYS A 121 4.58 5.08 -7.66
C CYS A 121 5.05 3.68 -7.22
N SER A 122 4.65 2.66 -7.96
CA SER A 122 4.89 1.25 -7.62
C SER A 122 6.37 0.93 -7.58
N VAL A 123 6.76 0.03 -6.67
CA VAL A 123 8.05 -0.67 -6.81
C VAL A 123 8.07 -1.32 -8.19
N PRO A 124 9.13 -1.11 -8.99
CA PRO A 124 9.21 -1.64 -10.34
C PRO A 124 9.36 -3.17 -10.34
N PRO A 125 8.99 -3.87 -11.42
CA PRO A 125 9.09 -5.33 -11.48
C PRO A 125 10.53 -5.85 -11.35
N GLN A 126 11.52 -4.99 -11.61
CA GLN A 126 12.95 -5.30 -11.41
C GLN A 126 13.38 -5.22 -9.94
N GLY A 127 12.47 -4.81 -9.06
CA GLY A 127 12.69 -4.75 -7.61
C GLY A 127 13.34 -3.48 -7.09
N LEU A 128 13.45 -3.42 -5.75
CA LEU A 128 14.00 -2.26 -5.04
C LEU A 128 15.48 -2.02 -5.34
N VAL A 129 16.27 -3.07 -5.56
CA VAL A 129 17.71 -2.92 -5.86
C VAL A 129 17.91 -2.09 -7.12
N ALA A 130 17.14 -2.33 -8.17
CA ALA A 130 17.22 -1.54 -9.40
C ALA A 130 16.83 -0.06 -9.16
N ALA A 131 15.80 0.20 -8.36
CA ALA A 131 15.39 1.55 -8.00
C ALA A 131 16.44 2.26 -7.12
N GLN A 132 17.08 1.54 -6.20
CA GLN A 132 18.15 2.08 -5.36
C GLN A 132 19.38 2.50 -6.16
N PHE A 133 19.74 1.76 -7.21
CA PHE A 133 20.85 2.15 -8.09
C PHE A 133 20.60 3.51 -8.73
N SER A 134 19.42 3.79 -9.25
CA SER A 134 19.10 5.10 -9.83
C SER A 134 19.19 6.21 -8.77
N LEU A 135 18.62 5.99 -7.59
CA LEU A 135 18.66 6.96 -6.48
C LEU A 135 20.07 7.23 -5.97
N LEU A 136 20.95 6.24 -5.97
CA LEU A 136 22.35 6.40 -5.52
C LEU A 136 23.09 7.48 -6.34
N PHE A 137 22.82 7.56 -7.64
CA PHE A 137 23.45 8.53 -8.52
C PHE A 137 22.72 9.88 -8.56
N GLU A 138 21.40 9.89 -8.45
CA GLU A 138 20.59 11.10 -8.56
C GLU A 138 20.41 11.84 -7.23
N LYS A 139 20.18 11.10 -6.13
CA LYS A 139 19.87 11.65 -4.80
C LYS A 139 20.46 10.78 -3.67
N PRO A 140 21.78 10.74 -3.48
CA PRO A 140 22.42 9.84 -2.52
C PRO A 140 21.97 10.08 -1.06
N GLY A 141 21.71 11.32 -0.66
CA GLY A 141 21.20 11.64 0.67
C GLY A 141 19.81 11.03 0.93
N LEU A 142 18.90 11.16 -0.02
CA LEU A 142 17.56 10.56 0.07
C LEU A 142 17.64 9.03 0.15
N MET A 143 18.53 8.42 -0.64
CA MET A 143 18.75 6.97 -0.57
C MET A 143 19.20 6.50 0.81
N MET A 144 20.11 7.23 1.46
CA MET A 144 20.57 6.89 2.82
C MET A 144 19.41 6.92 3.83
N GLU A 145 18.55 7.92 3.76
CA GLU A 145 17.41 8.05 4.67
C GLU A 145 16.30 7.01 4.39
N ILE A 146 16.05 6.68 3.13
CA ILE A 146 15.15 5.58 2.76
C ILE A 146 15.68 4.25 3.32
N ASN A 147 16.98 3.96 3.15
CA ASN A 147 17.58 2.76 3.72
C ASN A 147 17.50 2.73 5.25
N ARG A 148 17.64 3.89 5.91
CA ARG A 148 17.45 4.02 7.35
C ARG A 148 16.02 3.70 7.78
N LEU A 149 15.04 4.22 7.03
CA LEU A 149 13.62 3.92 7.25
C LEU A 149 13.32 2.42 7.05
N LEU A 150 13.79 1.84 5.95
CA LEU A 150 13.63 0.42 5.65
C LEU A 150 14.29 -0.49 6.69
N GLY A 151 15.38 -0.03 7.32
CA GLY A 151 16.05 -0.72 8.43
C GLY A 151 15.40 -0.50 9.81
N GLY A 152 14.23 0.15 9.88
CA GLY A 152 13.51 0.42 11.14
C GLY A 152 14.08 1.60 11.95
N GLY A 153 14.94 2.43 11.35
CA GLY A 153 15.48 3.64 11.99
C GLY A 153 14.52 4.82 11.93
N ASN A 154 14.68 5.76 12.88
CA ASN A 154 13.95 7.02 12.85
C ASN A 154 14.51 7.95 11.77
N VAL A 155 13.62 8.57 11.00
CA VAL A 155 13.94 9.56 9.97
C VAL A 155 13.47 10.94 10.43
N ALA A 156 14.25 11.97 10.13
CA ALA A 156 13.89 13.34 10.45
C ALA A 156 12.63 13.77 9.64
N LEU A 157 11.76 14.59 10.25
CA LEU A 157 10.48 14.97 9.64
C LEU A 157 10.61 15.74 8.33
N ASP A 158 11.64 16.57 8.18
CA ASP A 158 11.93 17.32 6.96
C ASP A 158 12.29 16.37 5.80
N VAL A 159 13.12 15.36 6.07
CA VAL A 159 13.47 14.34 5.09
C VAL A 159 12.25 13.50 4.70
N LEU A 160 11.41 13.15 5.67
CA LEU A 160 10.16 12.42 5.40
C LEU A 160 9.22 13.26 4.52
N ARG A 161 9.13 14.57 4.77
CA ARG A 161 8.36 15.50 3.93
C ARG A 161 8.85 15.47 2.50
N ASP A 162 10.15 15.67 2.30
CA ASP A 162 10.77 15.74 0.97
C ASP A 162 10.70 14.41 0.21
N ALA A 163 10.68 13.29 0.94
CA ALA A 163 10.59 11.96 0.35
C ALA A 163 9.16 11.57 -0.07
N LEU A 164 8.15 11.98 0.71
CA LEU A 164 6.78 11.47 0.55
C LEU A 164 5.82 12.47 -0.09
N PHE A 165 6.12 13.78 -0.07
CA PHE A 165 5.19 14.81 -0.52
C PHE A 165 5.81 15.70 -1.59
N ALA A 166 5.11 15.84 -2.72
CA ALA A 166 5.48 16.77 -3.79
C ALA A 166 5.00 18.20 -3.51
N GLN A 167 4.10 18.38 -2.56
CA GLN A 167 3.52 19.66 -2.16
C GLN A 167 3.85 19.96 -0.70
N GLU A 168 3.75 21.23 -0.33
CA GLU A 168 3.91 21.64 1.05
C GLU A 168 2.83 21.01 1.94
N VAL A 169 3.27 20.37 3.01
CA VAL A 169 2.43 19.77 4.04
C VAL A 169 2.78 20.40 5.38
N SER A 170 1.77 20.79 6.16
CA SER A 170 2.01 21.36 7.48
C SER A 170 2.70 20.36 8.41
N ASP A 171 3.51 20.87 9.34
CA ASP A 171 4.17 20.06 10.35
C ASP A 171 3.19 19.23 11.19
N GLU A 172 2.01 19.78 11.47
CA GLU A 172 0.94 19.11 12.20
C GLU A 172 0.43 17.87 11.43
N THR A 173 0.12 18.05 10.15
CA THR A 173 -0.33 16.97 9.26
C THR A 173 0.76 15.90 9.10
N LEU A 174 2.02 16.33 8.89
CA LEU A 174 3.15 15.42 8.75
C LEU A 174 3.35 14.59 10.02
N ARG A 175 3.31 15.22 11.21
CA ARG A 175 3.41 14.52 12.50
C ARG A 175 2.24 13.59 12.75
N ARG A 176 1.04 13.92 12.28
CA ARG A 176 -0.14 13.07 12.34
C ARG A 176 0.08 11.80 11.52
N TYR A 177 0.50 11.92 10.26
CA TYR A 177 0.78 10.76 9.40
C TYR A 177 1.95 9.92 9.94
N TYR A 178 3.02 10.55 10.41
CA TYR A 178 4.16 9.84 11.00
C TYR A 178 3.76 8.97 12.19
N ARG A 179 2.85 9.46 13.05
CA ARG A 179 2.34 8.67 14.20
C ARG A 179 1.46 7.49 13.79
N MET A 180 0.87 7.53 12.60
CA MET A 180 0.07 6.44 12.07
C MET A 180 0.91 5.41 11.30
N MET A 181 2.15 5.76 10.95
CA MET A 181 3.08 4.80 10.36
C MET A 181 3.46 3.72 11.36
N GLN A 182 3.80 2.56 10.86
CA GLN A 182 4.15 1.39 11.63
C GLN A 182 5.31 0.63 10.97
N PRO A 183 5.97 -0.33 11.66
CA PRO A 183 6.99 -1.17 11.07
C PRO A 183 6.51 -1.92 9.83
N GLU A 184 7.44 -2.24 8.92
CA GLU A 184 7.19 -3.09 7.76
C GLU A 184 7.94 -4.40 7.88
N SER A 185 7.43 -5.46 7.26
CA SER A 185 8.07 -6.76 7.19
C SER A 185 9.43 -6.70 6.53
N GLN A 186 10.46 -7.10 7.27
CA GLN A 186 11.80 -7.25 6.70
C GLN A 186 11.82 -8.30 5.58
N ARG A 187 11.03 -9.36 5.70
CA ARG A 187 10.91 -10.36 4.66
C ARG A 187 10.29 -9.80 3.39
N ALA A 188 9.21 -9.03 3.49
CA ALA A 188 8.60 -8.38 2.32
C ALA A 188 9.56 -7.42 1.63
N ILE A 189 10.38 -6.69 2.38
CA ILE A 189 11.44 -5.82 1.83
C ILE A 189 12.46 -6.64 1.02
N TRP A 190 12.92 -7.77 1.54
CA TRP A 190 13.82 -8.67 0.83
C TRP A 190 13.17 -9.31 -0.40
N ASP A 191 11.90 -9.71 -0.31
CA ASP A 191 11.14 -10.24 -1.43
C ASP A 191 11.05 -9.23 -2.57
N MET A 192 10.73 -7.96 -2.28
CA MET A 192 10.70 -6.88 -3.27
C MET A 192 12.08 -6.51 -3.81
N SER A 193 13.15 -6.81 -3.06
CA SER A 193 14.51 -6.49 -3.50
C SER A 193 15.05 -7.50 -4.51
N VAL A 194 14.85 -8.81 -4.25
CA VAL A 194 15.55 -9.89 -5.00
C VAL A 194 14.73 -11.17 -5.14
N PHE A 195 13.98 -11.59 -4.08
CA PHE A 195 13.55 -12.99 -3.98
C PHE A 195 12.19 -13.28 -4.63
N SER A 196 11.31 -12.30 -4.78
CA SER A 196 9.94 -12.52 -5.28
C SER A 196 9.55 -11.51 -6.36
N LEU A 197 10.43 -11.29 -7.36
CA LEU A 197 10.16 -10.35 -8.44
C LEU A 197 8.99 -10.82 -9.31
N PRO A 198 8.14 -9.90 -9.82
CA PRO A 198 7.06 -10.22 -10.74
C PRO A 198 7.56 -10.79 -12.06
N ASN A 199 6.88 -11.83 -12.55
CA ASN A 199 7.03 -12.35 -13.91
C ASN A 199 5.97 -11.69 -14.79
N LEU A 200 6.36 -10.66 -15.50
CA LEU A 200 5.49 -9.89 -16.42
C LEU A 200 5.68 -10.35 -17.86
#